data_fcaa309e3a6666480112ca371f194f79
#
_entry.id   fcaa309e3a6666480112ca371f194f79
#
_cell.length_a   1.000
_cell.length_b   1.000
_cell.length_c   1.000
_cell.angle_alpha   90.00
_cell.angle_beta   90.00
_cell.angle_gamma   90.00
#
_symmetry.space_group_name_H-M   'P 1'
#
loop_
_entity.id
_entity.type
_entity.pdbx_description
1 polymer ?
#
loop_
_entity_poly.entity_id
_entity_poly.type
_entity_poly.pdbx_seq_one_letter_code
_entity_poly.pdbx_strand_id
1 'polypeptide(L)'
;MIIEKAAHVVPTENQLAALHNEYIAFIHFGPNTFTRREWGTGMEDPKIFDLKNLDTDQWCETMKAAGMKMVILTVKHHDGFVLWQSRYTTHGIMSSPFQNGKGDVLRDLSASCQKYGLKLGIYLSPADLFQIESPDGLYGNLSKYTKRTIPREVPGRPFANQTKFEFEVDDYNEY
;
A
#
# COMPACT_ATOMS: atom_id res chain seq x y z
N MET A 1 34.51 -17.91 -18.87
CA MET A 1 33.21 -17.26 -19.30
C MET A 1 32.20 -17.04 -18.17
N ILE A 2 31.73 -18.07 -17.41
CA ILE A 2 30.76 -17.86 -16.32
C ILE A 2 31.41 -17.16 -15.13
N ILE A 3 32.59 -17.61 -14.70
CA ILE A 3 33.34 -17.02 -13.58
C ILE A 3 33.73 -15.57 -13.90
N GLU A 4 34.19 -15.31 -15.11
CA GLU A 4 34.53 -13.97 -15.58
C GLU A 4 33.33 -13.03 -15.57
N LYS A 5 32.15 -13.49 -16.03
CA LYS A 5 30.93 -12.73 -15.97
C LYS A 5 30.50 -12.44 -14.51
N ALA A 6 30.64 -13.43 -13.64
CA ALA A 6 30.31 -13.28 -12.22
C ALA A 6 31.24 -12.27 -11.51
N ALA A 7 32.49 -12.22 -11.88
CA ALA A 7 33.50 -11.30 -11.33
C ALA A 7 33.21 -9.82 -11.70
N HIS A 8 32.39 -9.57 -12.73
CA HIS A 8 31.99 -8.22 -13.17
C HIS A 8 30.61 -7.80 -12.66
N VAL A 9 29.97 -8.63 -11.85
CA VAL A 9 28.69 -8.22 -11.21
C VAL A 9 29.02 -7.24 -10.10
N VAL A 10 28.60 -6.00 -10.30
CA VAL A 10 28.76 -4.92 -9.33
C VAL A 10 27.40 -4.32 -9.02
N PRO A 11 27.19 -3.77 -7.81
CA PRO A 11 25.95 -3.07 -7.48
C PRO A 11 25.72 -1.89 -8.44
N THR A 12 24.46 -1.66 -8.79
CA THR A 12 24.08 -0.44 -9.50
C THR A 12 24.15 0.77 -8.56
N GLU A 13 24.21 1.98 -9.12
CA GLU A 13 24.18 3.21 -8.33
C GLU A 13 22.94 3.30 -7.44
N ASN A 14 21.78 2.83 -7.93
CA ASN A 14 20.54 2.79 -7.15
C ASN A 14 20.63 1.81 -5.97
N GLN A 15 21.27 0.67 -6.14
CA GLN A 15 21.52 -0.29 -5.06
C GLN A 15 22.45 0.30 -4.00
N LEU A 16 23.52 0.98 -4.44
CA LEU A 16 24.42 1.68 -3.52
C LEU A 16 23.71 2.82 -2.78
N ALA A 17 22.90 3.62 -3.49
CA ALA A 17 22.12 4.68 -2.88
C ALA A 17 21.10 4.14 -1.87
N ALA A 18 20.54 2.95 -2.10
CA ALA A 18 19.64 2.29 -1.14
C ALA A 18 20.39 1.86 0.12
N LEU A 19 21.59 1.28 -0.01
CA LEU A 19 22.46 0.89 1.11
C LEU A 19 22.83 2.10 1.99
N HIS A 20 23.05 3.27 1.40
CA HIS A 20 23.37 4.50 2.12
C HIS A 20 22.23 5.06 2.98
N ASN A 21 21.00 4.52 2.87
CA ASN A 21 19.92 4.90 3.79
C ASN A 21 20.18 4.39 5.22
N GLU A 22 20.85 3.24 5.38
CA GLU A 22 21.32 2.60 6.63
C GLU A 22 20.24 2.46 7.71
N TYR A 23 19.62 3.58 8.14
CA TYR A 23 18.62 3.61 9.20
C TYR A 23 17.27 4.04 8.60
N ILE A 24 16.35 3.09 8.53
CA ILE A 24 15.05 3.20 7.86
C ILE A 24 13.95 2.90 8.86
N ALA A 25 12.93 3.76 8.92
CA ALA A 25 11.70 3.49 9.64
C ALA A 25 10.79 2.59 8.82
N PHE A 26 10.19 1.60 9.45
CA PHE A 26 9.13 0.79 8.85
C PHE A 26 7.86 0.94 9.69
N ILE A 27 6.82 1.53 9.10
CA ILE A 27 5.52 1.72 9.74
C ILE A 27 4.59 0.62 9.26
N HIS A 28 4.43 -0.42 10.09
CA HIS A 28 3.47 -1.48 9.84
C HIS A 28 2.13 -1.10 10.49
N PHE A 29 1.26 -0.47 9.72
CA PHE A 29 0.03 0.12 10.20
C PHE A 29 -1.14 -0.19 9.26
N GLY A 30 -2.28 -0.57 9.81
CA GLY A 30 -3.46 -0.96 9.06
C GLY A 30 -4.59 -1.43 9.98
N PRO A 31 -5.67 -2.05 9.45
CA PRO A 31 -6.78 -2.55 10.26
C PRO A 31 -6.35 -3.56 11.31
N ASN A 32 -5.27 -4.30 11.06
CA ASN A 32 -4.76 -5.30 11.99
C ASN A 32 -4.19 -4.72 13.28
N THR A 33 -3.81 -3.45 13.28
CA THR A 33 -3.47 -2.71 14.50
C THR A 33 -4.64 -2.69 15.48
N PHE A 34 -5.87 -2.64 14.99
CA PHE A 34 -7.10 -2.61 15.81
C PHE A 34 -7.61 -4.01 16.13
N THR A 35 -7.40 -4.99 15.26
CA THR A 35 -7.81 -6.39 15.49
C THR A 35 -6.80 -7.19 16.30
N ARG A 36 -5.59 -6.65 16.51
CA ARG A 36 -4.47 -7.32 17.19
C ARG A 36 -4.06 -8.62 16.49
N ARG A 37 -4.07 -8.61 15.17
CA ARG A 37 -3.63 -9.72 14.32
C ARG A 37 -2.40 -9.31 13.54
N GLU A 38 -1.54 -10.27 13.27
CA GLU A 38 -0.41 -10.06 12.36
C GLU A 38 -0.90 -10.00 10.92
N TRP A 39 -1.76 -10.95 10.55
CA TRP A 39 -2.41 -11.03 9.27
C TRP A 39 -3.92 -10.94 9.46
N GLY A 40 -4.57 -10.19 8.62
CA GLY A 40 -6.02 -10.12 8.57
C GLY A 40 -6.62 -11.30 7.80
N THR A 41 -7.90 -11.20 7.53
CA THR A 41 -8.67 -12.18 6.76
C THR A 41 -9.05 -11.68 5.37
N GLY A 42 -8.85 -10.38 5.12
CA GLY A 42 -9.38 -9.69 3.95
C GLY A 42 -10.86 -9.33 4.05
N MET A 43 -11.49 -9.67 5.17
CA MET A 43 -12.93 -9.42 5.41
C MET A 43 -13.14 -8.51 6.63
N GLU A 44 -12.13 -7.78 7.03
CA GLU A 44 -12.22 -6.81 8.11
C GLU A 44 -13.23 -5.71 7.74
N ASP A 45 -14.14 -5.38 8.68
CA ASP A 45 -15.04 -4.25 8.49
C ASP A 45 -14.21 -2.94 8.46
N PRO A 46 -14.22 -2.18 7.36
CA PRO A 46 -13.51 -0.92 7.28
C PRO A 46 -13.83 0.07 8.41
N LYS A 47 -14.97 -0.07 9.08
CA LYS A 47 -15.38 0.78 10.20
C LYS A 47 -14.47 0.67 11.41
N ILE A 48 -13.73 -0.42 11.56
CA ILE A 48 -12.75 -0.56 12.66
C ILE A 48 -11.57 0.41 12.52
N PHE A 49 -11.31 0.87 11.30
CA PHE A 49 -10.22 1.81 10.99
C PHE A 49 -10.68 3.26 11.22
N ASP A 50 -10.82 3.64 12.48
CA ASP A 50 -11.32 4.95 12.90
C ASP A 50 -10.23 5.74 13.64
N LEU A 51 -9.37 6.41 12.88
CA LEU A 51 -8.26 7.19 13.40
C LEU A 51 -8.77 8.49 14.03
N LYS A 52 -8.47 8.70 15.31
CA LYS A 52 -8.87 9.91 16.04
C LYS A 52 -7.77 10.97 16.09
N ASN A 53 -6.51 10.53 16.18
CA ASN A 53 -5.37 11.39 16.45
C ASN A 53 -4.18 11.04 15.55
N LEU A 54 -4.42 10.90 14.23
CA LEU A 54 -3.32 10.71 13.29
C LEU A 54 -2.51 12.00 13.18
N ASP A 55 -1.22 11.91 13.48
CA ASP A 55 -0.25 13.00 13.34
C ASP A 55 1.01 12.47 12.65
N THR A 56 1.04 12.58 11.34
CA THR A 56 2.18 12.13 10.51
C THR A 56 3.39 13.07 10.64
N ASP A 57 3.16 14.31 11.03
CA ASP A 57 4.24 15.25 11.33
C ASP A 57 5.03 14.80 12.56
N GLN A 58 4.32 14.43 13.62
CA GLN A 58 4.93 13.89 14.83
C GLN A 58 5.74 12.61 14.55
N TRP A 59 5.22 11.74 13.67
CA TRP A 59 5.97 10.55 13.23
C TRP A 59 7.30 10.94 12.57
N CYS A 60 7.24 11.82 11.57
CA CYS A 60 8.39 12.22 10.78
C CYS A 60 9.41 13.01 11.63
N GLU A 61 8.95 13.88 12.51
CA GLU A 61 9.81 14.63 13.44
C GLU A 61 10.60 13.68 14.32
N THR A 62 9.93 12.71 14.93
CA THR A 62 10.57 11.71 15.81
C THR A 62 11.59 10.86 15.06
N MET A 63 11.23 10.37 13.87
CA MET A 63 12.11 9.56 13.03
C MET A 63 13.34 10.36 12.57
N LYS A 64 13.13 11.62 12.19
CA LYS A 64 14.21 12.52 11.79
C LYS A 64 15.16 12.81 12.95
N ALA A 65 14.63 13.06 14.14
CA ALA A 65 15.43 13.28 15.36
C ALA A 65 16.25 12.04 15.73
N ALA A 66 15.74 10.83 15.45
CA ALA A 66 16.46 9.58 15.64
C ALA A 66 17.53 9.31 14.56
N GLY A 67 17.65 10.16 13.54
CA GLY A 67 18.64 10.01 12.46
C GLY A 67 18.21 9.13 11.30
N MET A 68 16.93 8.75 11.23
CA MET A 68 16.40 7.98 10.10
C MET A 68 16.39 8.82 8.82
N LYS A 69 16.58 8.18 7.68
CA LYS A 69 16.68 8.84 6.37
C LYS A 69 15.50 8.51 5.45
N MET A 70 14.79 7.44 5.76
CA MET A 70 13.69 6.93 4.96
C MET A 70 12.60 6.37 5.86
N VAL A 71 11.36 6.52 5.42
CA VAL A 71 10.17 5.92 6.05
C VAL A 71 9.49 5.02 5.04
N ILE A 72 9.16 3.80 5.42
CA ILE A 72 8.37 2.87 4.61
C ILE A 72 7.04 2.62 5.31
N LEU A 73 5.94 2.87 4.61
CA LEU A 73 4.59 2.61 5.11
C LEU A 73 4.00 1.38 4.41
N THR A 74 3.37 0.47 5.16
CA THR A 74 2.51 -0.57 4.59
C THR A 74 1.21 0.06 4.08
N VAL A 75 1.23 0.55 2.85
CA VAL A 75 0.05 1.20 2.26
C VAL A 75 -1.07 0.20 1.93
N LYS A 76 -0.70 -1.04 1.62
CA LYS A 76 -1.58 -2.21 1.50
C LYS A 76 -0.83 -3.43 1.99
N HIS A 77 -1.37 -4.11 3.01
CA HIS A 77 -0.84 -5.38 3.51
C HIS A 77 -1.65 -6.56 2.97
N HIS A 78 -1.40 -7.77 3.47
CA HIS A 78 -2.03 -9.01 3.01
C HIS A 78 -3.56 -9.07 3.21
N ASP A 79 -4.12 -8.23 4.06
CA ASP A 79 -5.59 -8.08 4.21
C ASP A 79 -6.24 -7.34 3.04
N GLY A 80 -5.46 -6.62 2.23
CA GLY A 80 -5.94 -5.87 1.08
C GLY A 80 -6.51 -4.50 1.40
N PHE A 81 -6.49 -4.07 2.67
CA PHE A 81 -6.98 -2.77 3.07
C PHE A 81 -6.01 -1.67 2.63
N VAL A 82 -6.51 -0.72 1.85
CA VAL A 82 -5.69 0.37 1.30
C VAL A 82 -5.77 1.64 2.15
N LEU A 83 -4.62 2.27 2.40
CA LEU A 83 -4.50 3.48 3.22
C LEU A 83 -4.54 4.79 2.42
N TRP A 84 -4.93 4.72 1.14
CA TRP A 84 -5.07 5.87 0.25
C TRP A 84 -6.43 5.85 -0.46
N GLN A 85 -6.78 6.93 -1.15
CA GLN A 85 -8.04 7.03 -1.90
C GLN A 85 -7.95 6.27 -3.23
N SER A 86 -8.11 4.94 -3.17
CA SER A 86 -8.15 4.09 -4.36
C SER A 86 -9.49 4.15 -5.06
N ARG A 87 -9.49 4.03 -6.38
CA ARG A 87 -10.70 3.85 -7.21
C ARG A 87 -10.96 2.38 -7.56
N TYR A 88 -10.02 1.49 -7.25
CA TYR A 88 -10.05 0.10 -7.67
C TYR A 88 -10.58 -0.86 -6.61
N THR A 89 -10.77 -0.40 -5.40
CA THR A 89 -11.30 -1.21 -4.31
C THR A 89 -12.18 -0.39 -3.37
N THR A 90 -13.12 -1.06 -2.72
CA THR A 90 -13.88 -0.50 -1.60
C THR A 90 -13.29 -0.90 -0.25
N HIS A 91 -12.37 -1.86 -0.23
CA HIS A 91 -11.71 -2.32 0.99
C HIS A 91 -10.54 -1.39 1.33
N GLY A 92 -10.85 -0.31 2.02
CA GLY A 92 -9.84 0.68 2.35
C GLY A 92 -10.39 1.86 3.15
N ILE A 93 -9.50 2.81 3.36
CA ILE A 93 -9.72 4.00 4.18
C ILE A 93 -10.96 4.81 3.77
N MET A 94 -11.32 4.76 2.49
CA MET A 94 -12.49 5.44 1.94
C MET A 94 -13.82 4.89 2.46
N SER A 95 -13.83 3.64 2.93
CA SER A 95 -15.01 3.00 3.54
C SER A 95 -14.98 3.06 5.07
N SER A 96 -13.94 3.68 5.63
CA SER A 96 -13.77 3.88 7.06
C SER A 96 -14.44 5.18 7.54
N PRO A 97 -14.72 5.34 8.85
CA PRO A 97 -15.19 6.60 9.39
C PRO A 97 -14.12 7.69 9.46
N PHE A 98 -12.84 7.35 9.29
CA PHE A 98 -11.75 8.32 9.35
C PHE A 98 -11.97 9.47 8.34
N GLN A 99 -12.07 10.69 8.88
CA GLN A 99 -12.37 11.91 8.10
C GLN A 99 -13.60 11.74 7.17
N ASN A 100 -14.63 11.02 7.64
CA ASN A 100 -15.83 10.70 6.86
C ASN A 100 -15.51 10.02 5.50
N GLY A 101 -14.56 9.10 5.49
CA GLY A 101 -14.11 8.37 4.30
C GLY A 101 -13.24 9.19 3.33
N LYS A 102 -12.82 10.39 3.71
CA LYS A 102 -11.98 11.27 2.88
C LYS A 102 -10.52 11.30 3.32
N GLY A 103 -10.18 10.58 4.39
CA GLY A 103 -8.83 10.48 4.90
C GLY A 103 -7.89 9.80 3.89
N ASP A 104 -6.61 10.08 4.00
CA ASP A 104 -5.56 9.50 3.16
C ASP A 104 -4.23 9.55 3.90
N VAL A 105 -3.90 8.43 4.56
CA VAL A 105 -2.69 8.33 5.38
C VAL A 105 -1.43 8.46 4.53
N LEU A 106 -1.45 7.89 3.31
CA LEU A 106 -0.30 7.96 2.41
C LEU A 106 -0.03 9.39 1.97
N ARG A 107 -1.06 10.13 1.58
CA ARG A 107 -0.94 11.54 1.20
C ARG A 107 -0.41 12.39 2.37
N ASP A 108 -0.98 12.20 3.56
CA ASP A 108 -0.60 12.97 4.73
C ASP A 108 0.85 12.66 5.14
N LEU A 109 1.25 11.38 5.14
CA LEU A 109 2.63 10.99 5.40
C LEU A 109 3.60 11.51 4.31
N SER A 110 3.18 11.52 3.04
CA SER A 110 4.01 12.07 1.95
C SER A 110 4.31 13.55 2.16
N ALA A 111 3.31 14.33 2.57
CA ALA A 111 3.51 15.75 2.89
C ALA A 111 4.46 15.93 4.08
N SER A 112 4.31 15.13 5.13
CA SER A 112 5.19 15.18 6.30
C SER A 112 6.62 14.74 5.93
N CYS A 113 6.80 13.68 5.16
CA CYS A 113 8.13 13.27 4.68
C CYS A 113 8.83 14.39 3.91
N GLN A 114 8.10 15.07 3.02
CA GLN A 114 8.63 16.22 2.29
C GLN A 114 9.04 17.35 3.24
N LYS A 115 8.19 17.68 4.21
CA LYS A 115 8.45 18.74 5.22
C LYS A 115 9.70 18.46 6.04
N TYR A 116 9.90 17.22 6.48
CA TYR A 116 11.03 16.83 7.33
C TYR A 116 12.26 16.33 6.56
N GLY A 117 12.21 16.31 5.23
CA GLY A 117 13.32 15.86 4.39
C GLY A 117 13.65 14.38 4.56
N LEU A 118 12.61 13.55 4.70
CA LEU A 118 12.69 12.09 4.72
C LEU A 118 12.30 11.53 3.36
N LYS A 119 12.96 10.46 2.93
CA LYS A 119 12.51 9.69 1.77
C LYS A 119 11.27 8.89 2.15
N LEU A 120 10.29 8.81 1.26
CA LEU A 120 9.13 7.94 1.41
C LEU A 120 9.29 6.69 0.56
N GLY A 121 9.14 5.53 1.18
CA GLY A 121 8.96 4.24 0.54
C GLY A 121 7.58 3.69 0.85
N ILE A 122 7.08 2.82 0.00
CA ILE A 122 5.82 2.13 0.21
C ILE A 122 6.02 0.62 0.18
N TYR A 123 5.34 -0.08 1.07
CA TYR A 123 5.13 -1.52 0.98
C TYR A 123 3.72 -1.76 0.48
N LEU A 124 3.61 -2.46 -0.62
CA LEU A 124 2.35 -2.81 -1.25
C LEU A 124 2.35 -4.30 -1.55
N SER A 125 1.46 -5.04 -0.87
CA SER A 125 1.28 -6.47 -1.16
C SER A 125 0.62 -6.62 -2.54
N PRO A 126 1.26 -7.26 -3.52
CA PRO A 126 0.66 -7.44 -4.84
C PRO A 126 -0.53 -8.39 -4.80
N ALA A 127 -0.47 -9.45 -4.00
CA ALA A 127 -1.57 -10.36 -3.74
C ALA A 127 -2.11 -10.13 -2.32
N ASP A 128 -3.41 -10.11 -2.16
CA ASP A 128 -4.05 -9.92 -0.85
C ASP A 128 -5.33 -10.75 -0.71
N LEU A 129 -5.72 -10.98 0.54
CA LEU A 129 -6.82 -11.86 0.89
C LEU A 129 -8.17 -11.28 0.45
N PHE A 130 -8.36 -9.96 0.49
CA PHE A 130 -9.60 -9.36 -0.02
C PHE A 130 -9.80 -9.66 -1.50
N GLN A 131 -8.77 -9.50 -2.31
CA GLN A 131 -8.85 -9.78 -3.75
C GLN A 131 -9.07 -11.27 -4.05
N ILE A 132 -8.60 -12.15 -3.18
CA ILE A 132 -8.73 -13.61 -3.35
C ILE A 132 -10.06 -14.12 -2.82
N GLU A 133 -10.47 -13.70 -1.63
CA GLU A 133 -11.59 -14.29 -0.88
C GLU A 133 -12.91 -13.54 -1.06
N SER A 134 -12.87 -12.23 -1.25
CA SER A 134 -14.08 -11.43 -1.38
C SER A 134 -14.78 -11.68 -2.72
N PRO A 135 -16.11 -11.80 -2.74
CA PRO A 135 -16.88 -11.83 -4.00
C PRO A 135 -16.62 -10.60 -4.89
N ASP A 136 -16.30 -9.47 -4.28
CA ASP A 136 -15.96 -8.21 -4.97
C ASP A 136 -14.46 -8.12 -5.32
N GLY A 137 -13.69 -9.09 -4.92
CA GLY A 137 -12.25 -9.16 -5.16
C GLY A 137 -11.91 -9.53 -6.60
N LEU A 138 -10.70 -9.18 -7.01
CA LEU A 138 -10.18 -9.43 -8.35
C LEU A 138 -10.23 -10.92 -8.73
N TYR A 139 -9.87 -11.77 -7.78
CA TYR A 139 -9.86 -13.22 -7.95
C TYR A 139 -11.06 -13.93 -7.34
N GLY A 140 -12.03 -13.22 -6.78
CA GLY A 140 -13.18 -13.75 -6.04
C GLY A 140 -13.76 -15.05 -6.61
N ASN A 141 -14.58 -15.76 -5.87
CA ASN A 141 -15.02 -17.14 -6.09
C ASN A 141 -15.47 -17.50 -7.52
N LEU A 142 -15.81 -16.51 -8.32
CA LEU A 142 -16.36 -16.69 -9.67
C LEU A 142 -15.29 -16.69 -10.76
N SER A 143 -14.01 -16.68 -10.43
CA SER A 143 -13.11 -16.15 -11.42
C SER A 143 -11.75 -16.77 -11.55
N LYS A 144 -11.53 -17.88 -10.91
CA LYS A 144 -10.25 -18.59 -10.94
C LYS A 144 -9.69 -18.81 -12.36
N TYR A 145 -10.52 -18.66 -13.39
CA TYR A 145 -10.17 -18.91 -14.79
C TYR A 145 -10.88 -17.98 -15.78
N THR A 146 -11.46 -16.88 -15.30
CA THR A 146 -12.20 -15.97 -16.15
C THR A 146 -11.35 -14.75 -16.45
N LYS A 147 -11.32 -14.30 -17.69
CA LYS A 147 -10.81 -12.98 -18.05
C LYS A 147 -11.47 -11.93 -17.17
N ARG A 148 -10.67 -11.04 -16.63
CA ARG A 148 -11.13 -10.00 -15.74
C ARG A 148 -10.89 -8.64 -16.32
N THR A 149 -11.81 -7.78 -15.99
CA THR A 149 -11.58 -6.35 -16.09
C THR A 149 -10.79 -5.89 -14.86
N ILE A 150 -10.00 -4.87 -15.00
CA ILE A 150 -9.53 -4.08 -13.86
C ILE A 150 -10.73 -3.84 -12.94
N PRO A 151 -10.57 -3.96 -11.62
CA PRO A 151 -11.65 -3.79 -10.68
C PRO A 151 -12.53 -2.59 -11.03
N ARG A 152 -13.83 -2.79 -10.98
CA ARG A 152 -14.79 -1.74 -11.37
C ARG A 152 -14.54 -0.49 -10.55
N GLU A 153 -14.54 0.64 -11.24
CA GLU A 153 -14.56 1.92 -10.55
C GLU A 153 -15.75 1.99 -9.60
N VAL A 154 -15.48 2.44 -8.41
CA VAL A 154 -16.55 2.67 -7.43
C VAL A 154 -17.31 3.93 -7.84
N PRO A 155 -18.64 3.88 -8.01
CA PRO A 155 -19.43 5.03 -8.41
C PRO A 155 -19.18 6.25 -7.51
N GLY A 156 -19.05 7.42 -8.12
CA GLY A 156 -18.86 8.69 -7.40
C GLY A 156 -17.43 8.97 -6.94
N ARG A 157 -16.46 8.12 -7.31
CA ARG A 157 -15.06 8.38 -7.01
C ARG A 157 -14.38 9.25 -8.06
N PRO A 158 -13.53 10.20 -7.64
CA PRO A 158 -12.69 10.93 -8.59
C PRO A 158 -11.76 9.94 -9.32
N PHE A 159 -11.39 10.23 -10.54
CA PHE A 159 -10.55 9.42 -11.44
C PHE A 159 -11.29 8.39 -12.30
N ALA A 160 -12.51 8.70 -12.68
CA ALA A 160 -13.34 7.87 -13.57
C ALA A 160 -12.82 7.75 -15.02
N ASN A 161 -11.67 8.30 -15.36
CA ASN A 161 -11.22 8.46 -16.75
C ASN A 161 -10.35 7.33 -17.28
N GLN A 162 -10.22 6.23 -16.55
CA GLN A 162 -9.43 5.12 -17.07
C GLN A 162 -10.25 4.22 -17.96
N THR A 163 -9.64 3.88 -19.09
CA THR A 163 -10.16 2.87 -20.00
C THR A 163 -10.31 1.55 -19.26
N LYS A 164 -11.49 0.96 -19.33
CA LYS A 164 -11.70 -0.41 -18.85
C LYS A 164 -11.06 -1.34 -19.87
N PHE A 165 -10.19 -2.21 -19.43
CA PHE A 165 -9.64 -3.26 -20.25
C PHE A 165 -9.73 -4.60 -19.52
N GLU A 166 -9.88 -5.66 -20.28
CA GLU A 166 -9.82 -7.03 -19.77
C GLU A 166 -8.35 -7.39 -19.58
N PHE A 167 -8.05 -8.10 -18.49
CA PHE A 167 -6.71 -8.61 -18.23
C PHE A 167 -6.77 -10.01 -17.61
N GLU A 168 -5.70 -10.73 -17.71
CA GLU A 168 -5.50 -12.05 -17.13
C GLU A 168 -5.00 -11.92 -15.67
N VAL A 169 -4.89 -13.04 -14.98
CA VAL A 169 -4.39 -13.04 -13.59
C VAL A 169 -2.99 -12.42 -13.46
N ASP A 170 -2.15 -12.62 -14.48
CA ASP A 170 -0.79 -12.07 -14.49
C ASP A 170 -0.76 -10.55 -14.56
N ASP A 171 -1.83 -9.92 -15.02
CA ASP A 171 -1.96 -8.47 -15.09
C ASP A 171 -2.18 -7.82 -13.71
N TYR A 172 -2.36 -8.63 -12.67
CA TYR A 172 -2.50 -8.13 -11.30
C TYR A 172 -1.31 -7.27 -10.86
N ASN A 173 -0.13 -7.54 -11.39
CA ASN A 173 1.06 -6.77 -11.06
C ASN A 173 1.00 -5.32 -11.57
N GLU A 174 0.11 -5.03 -12.50
CA GLU A 174 -0.15 -3.68 -13.02
C GLU A 174 -1.21 -2.92 -12.21
N TYR A 175 -1.96 -3.65 -11.40
CA TYR A 175 -2.98 -3.11 -10.50
C TYR A 175 -2.36 -2.29 -9.38
#